data_82ed8f0e3edce8b57a74118a798ff82b
#
_entry.id   82ed8f0e3edce8b57a74118a798ff82b
#
_cell.length_a   1.000
_cell.length_b   1.000
_cell.length_c   1.000
_cell.angle_alpha   90.00
_cell.angle_beta   90.00
_cell.angle_gamma   90.00
#
_symmetry.space_group_name_H-M   'P 1'
#
loop_
_entity.id
_entity.type
_entity.pdbx_description
1 polymer ?
#
loop_
_entity_poly.entity_id
_entity_poly.type
_entity_poly.pdbx_seq_one_letter_code
_entity_poly.pdbx_strand_id
1 'polypeptide(L)'
;MLKETRWQAKYIAEFFHFYAGCADKISGETLPIDKPDLFVFTSREPLGVVGQVVPWNFPLMFTSWKMAPALAAGNCIVMKPAEITPLSSLKIAELMSEAGMPDGVVNIIPGLGHVAGQYIAEHERISKIAFTGSTATGRKIVQASAGNLKKVQLELGGKGANIVFEDANLMAAVNGAAWAIFHNQGQ
;
A
#
# COMPACT_ATOMS: atom_id res chain seq x y z
N MET A 1 -17.92 -7.06 12.06
CA MET A 1 -17.65 -5.63 11.69
C MET A 1 -17.00 -4.84 12.83
N LEU A 2 -17.69 -4.45 13.91
CA LEU A 2 -17.08 -3.62 14.97
C LEU A 2 -15.83 -4.25 15.62
N LYS A 3 -15.80 -5.57 15.79
CA LYS A 3 -14.64 -6.31 16.31
C LYS A 3 -13.44 -6.18 15.35
N GLU A 4 -13.66 -6.37 14.07
CA GLU A 4 -12.63 -6.25 13.04
C GLU A 4 -12.09 -4.82 12.92
N THR A 5 -12.96 -3.80 12.94
CA THR A 5 -12.53 -2.39 12.87
C THR A 5 -11.70 -1.97 14.09
N ARG A 6 -12.08 -2.42 15.28
CA ARG A 6 -11.28 -2.18 16.51
C ARG A 6 -9.94 -2.88 16.46
N TRP A 7 -9.88 -4.07 15.91
CA TRP A 7 -8.61 -4.79 15.71
C TRP A 7 -7.72 -4.05 14.70
N GLN A 8 -8.28 -3.60 13.58
CA GLN A 8 -7.53 -2.82 12.59
C GLN A 8 -6.88 -1.58 13.21
N ALA A 9 -7.62 -0.83 14.04
CA ALA A 9 -7.09 0.36 14.69
C ALA A 9 -5.86 0.08 15.60
N LYS A 10 -5.82 -1.08 16.24
CA LYS A 10 -4.64 -1.51 17.01
C LYS A 10 -3.50 -1.97 16.12
N TYR A 11 -3.81 -2.77 15.12
CA TYR A 11 -2.84 -3.36 14.22
C TYR A 11 -2.06 -2.31 13.40
N ILE A 12 -2.71 -1.23 12.96
CA ILE A 12 -2.01 -0.20 12.17
C ILE A 12 -0.90 0.49 12.96
N ALA A 13 -1.05 0.65 14.27
CA ALA A 13 0.01 1.22 15.12
C ALA A 13 1.26 0.32 15.11
N GLU A 14 1.08 -0.98 15.28
CA GLU A 14 2.19 -1.96 15.21
C GLU A 14 2.86 -1.94 13.84
N PHE A 15 2.09 -1.78 12.78
CA PHE A 15 2.60 -1.72 11.43
C PHE A 15 3.46 -0.46 11.19
N PHE A 16 3.02 0.70 11.66
CA PHE A 16 3.84 1.92 11.61
C PHE A 16 5.10 1.80 12.46
N HIS A 17 5.03 1.21 13.66
CA HIS A 17 6.21 0.95 14.49
C HIS A 17 7.22 0.03 13.80
N PHE A 18 6.75 -1.03 13.14
CA PHE A 18 7.62 -1.94 12.39
C PHE A 18 8.40 -1.18 11.30
N TYR A 19 7.72 -0.40 10.47
CA TYR A 19 8.38 0.34 9.39
C TYR A 19 9.22 1.52 9.89
N ALA A 20 8.86 2.15 10.98
CA ALA A 20 9.73 3.13 11.63
C ALA A 20 11.06 2.50 12.05
N GLY A 21 11.02 1.28 12.58
CA GLY A 21 12.23 0.50 12.89
C GLY A 21 13.02 0.02 11.67
N CYS A 22 12.48 0.12 10.45
CA CYS A 22 13.16 -0.22 9.20
C CYS A 22 13.84 0.99 8.54
N ALA A 23 13.50 2.22 8.91
CA ALA A 23 13.92 3.42 8.20
C ALA A 23 15.45 3.62 8.18
N ASP A 24 16.13 3.26 9.24
CA ASP A 24 17.60 3.32 9.37
C ASP A 24 18.32 2.04 8.92
N LYS A 25 17.60 1.09 8.31
CA LYS A 25 18.12 -0.22 7.89
C LYS A 25 18.08 -0.44 6.38
N ILE A 26 17.84 0.64 5.64
CA ILE A 26 17.83 0.62 4.17
C ILE A 26 19.28 0.78 3.69
N SER A 27 20.00 -0.33 3.58
CA SER A 27 21.39 -0.35 3.16
C SER A 27 21.56 -0.60 1.65
N GLY A 28 22.68 -0.17 1.11
CA GLY A 28 23.20 -0.59 -0.19
C GLY A 28 24.19 -1.74 -0.07
N GLU A 29 24.80 -2.11 -1.18
CA GLU A 29 25.77 -3.20 -1.29
C GLU A 29 27.05 -2.69 -1.96
N THR A 30 28.19 -3.23 -1.57
CA THR A 30 29.44 -3.08 -2.30
C THR A 30 29.56 -4.24 -3.30
N LEU A 31 29.78 -3.91 -4.57
CA LEU A 31 29.84 -4.90 -5.64
C LEU A 31 31.29 -5.20 -6.01
N PRO A 32 31.73 -6.48 -6.01
CA PRO A 32 33.03 -6.86 -6.52
C PRO A 32 33.03 -6.75 -8.05
N ILE A 33 34.06 -6.08 -8.60
CA ILE A 33 34.29 -6.00 -10.03
C ILE A 33 35.76 -6.28 -10.35
N ASP A 34 36.07 -6.62 -11.60
CA ASP A 34 37.41 -6.97 -12.09
C ASP A 34 38.30 -5.76 -12.41
N LYS A 35 37.95 -4.57 -11.95
CA LYS A 35 38.64 -3.31 -12.14
C LYS A 35 39.25 -2.82 -10.83
N PRO A 36 40.58 -2.96 -10.62
CA PRO A 36 41.20 -2.65 -9.34
C PRO A 36 41.15 -1.17 -8.96
N ASP A 37 41.02 -0.27 -9.95
CA ASP A 37 40.97 1.18 -9.74
C ASP A 37 39.52 1.74 -9.54
N LEU A 38 38.52 0.87 -9.49
CA LEU A 38 37.13 1.27 -9.34
C LEU A 38 36.51 0.70 -8.04
N PHE A 39 35.79 1.55 -7.36
CA PHE A 39 34.93 1.16 -6.25
C PHE A 39 33.45 1.29 -6.64
N VAL A 40 32.70 0.18 -6.60
CA VAL A 40 31.30 0.14 -7.04
C VAL A 40 30.41 -0.24 -5.86
N PHE A 41 29.38 0.56 -5.64
CA PHE A 41 28.38 0.32 -4.62
C PHE A 41 26.99 0.73 -5.10
N THR A 42 25.96 0.18 -4.46
CA THR A 42 24.56 0.62 -4.65
C THR A 42 24.14 1.53 -3.51
N SER A 43 23.36 2.55 -3.82
CA SER A 43 22.64 3.37 -2.84
C SER A 43 21.14 3.25 -3.05
N ARG A 44 20.39 3.16 -1.96
CA ARG A 44 18.92 3.18 -1.99
C ARG A 44 18.46 4.61 -1.81
N GLU A 45 17.69 5.12 -2.77
CA GLU A 45 17.19 6.48 -2.76
C GLU A 45 15.65 6.51 -2.82
N PRO A 46 15.00 7.52 -2.20
CA PRO A 46 13.57 7.73 -2.36
C PRO A 46 13.18 7.88 -3.83
N LEU A 47 12.02 7.36 -4.20
CA LEU A 47 11.46 7.56 -5.55
C LEU A 47 10.94 8.99 -5.76
N GLY A 48 10.70 9.73 -4.68
CA GLY A 48 10.11 11.06 -4.70
C GLY A 48 8.63 11.02 -4.33
N VAL A 49 7.72 11.37 -5.24
CA VAL A 49 6.28 11.37 -4.96
C VAL A 49 5.64 10.05 -5.38
N VAL A 50 4.94 9.43 -4.45
CA VAL A 50 4.23 8.15 -4.65
C VAL A 50 2.72 8.38 -4.61
N GLY A 51 2.04 8.04 -5.69
CA GLY A 51 0.57 7.98 -5.75
C GLY A 51 0.07 6.68 -5.11
N GLN A 52 -0.97 6.78 -4.28
CA GLN A 52 -1.57 5.63 -3.61
C GLN A 52 -3.10 5.69 -3.76
N VAL A 53 -3.70 4.61 -4.26
CA VAL A 53 -5.15 4.51 -4.42
C VAL A 53 -5.64 3.26 -3.72
N VAL A 54 -6.55 3.43 -2.76
CA VAL A 54 -6.99 2.35 -1.88
C VAL A 54 -8.50 2.12 -1.95
N PRO A 55 -8.96 0.87 -1.77
CA PRO A 55 -10.36 0.50 -1.80
C PRO A 55 -11.05 0.75 -0.45
N TRP A 56 -12.35 0.46 -0.40
CA TRP A 56 -13.25 0.76 0.70
C TRP A 56 -13.30 -0.30 1.81
N ASN A 57 -12.92 -1.53 1.53
CA ASN A 57 -13.19 -2.68 2.40
C ASN A 57 -12.28 -2.80 3.63
N PHE A 58 -11.05 -2.25 3.58
CA PHE A 58 -10.12 -2.18 4.71
C PHE A 58 -9.44 -0.81 4.76
N PRO A 59 -10.18 0.29 4.97
CA PRO A 59 -9.67 1.64 4.77
C PRO A 59 -8.46 1.97 5.66
N LEU A 60 -8.48 1.62 6.94
CA LEU A 60 -7.33 1.81 7.85
C LEU A 60 -6.12 0.98 7.45
N MET A 61 -6.34 -0.30 7.16
CA MET A 61 -5.27 -1.23 6.81
C MET A 61 -4.56 -0.81 5.53
N PHE A 62 -5.32 -0.57 4.44
CA PHE A 62 -4.70 -0.18 3.17
C PHE A 62 -4.02 1.18 3.24
N THR A 63 -4.54 2.10 4.05
CA THR A 63 -3.87 3.37 4.31
C THR A 63 -2.49 3.12 4.94
N SER A 64 -2.44 2.37 6.04
CA SER A 64 -1.18 2.08 6.74
C SER A 64 -0.22 1.23 5.91
N TRP A 65 -0.69 0.18 5.24
CA TRP A 65 0.13 -0.71 4.43
C TRP A 65 0.84 -0.02 3.27
N LYS A 66 0.23 1.03 2.74
CA LYS A 66 0.86 1.81 1.67
C LYS A 66 1.69 2.98 2.19
N MET A 67 1.23 3.65 3.26
CA MET A 67 1.94 4.82 3.81
C MET A 67 3.21 4.44 4.55
N ALA A 68 3.15 3.50 5.49
CA ALA A 68 4.27 3.21 6.37
C ALA A 68 5.56 2.83 5.62
N PRO A 69 5.57 1.88 4.66
CA PRO A 69 6.78 1.57 3.90
C PRO A 69 7.23 2.72 3.00
N ALA A 70 6.30 3.51 2.45
CA ALA A 70 6.65 4.64 1.59
C ALA A 70 7.35 5.75 2.39
N LEU A 71 6.86 6.06 3.58
CA LEU A 71 7.46 7.04 4.49
C LEU A 71 8.81 6.57 5.01
N ALA A 72 8.92 5.30 5.44
CA ALA A 72 10.18 4.72 5.90
C ALA A 72 11.27 4.78 4.80
N ALA A 73 10.88 4.69 3.54
CA ALA A 73 11.78 4.85 2.39
C ALA A 73 11.98 6.31 1.94
N GLY A 74 11.53 7.31 2.72
CA GLY A 74 11.77 8.74 2.48
C GLY A 74 10.92 9.36 1.38
N ASN A 75 9.78 8.76 1.00
CA ASN A 75 8.93 9.28 -0.07
C ASN A 75 7.83 10.21 0.44
N CYS A 76 7.42 11.18 -0.39
CA CYS A 76 6.18 11.92 -0.22
C CYS A 76 5.00 11.16 -0.83
N ILE A 77 3.81 11.35 -0.27
CA ILE A 77 2.62 10.57 -0.61
C ILE A 77 1.49 11.47 -1.07
N VAL A 78 0.84 11.09 -2.16
CA VAL A 78 -0.47 11.58 -2.58
C VAL A 78 -1.42 10.38 -2.60
N MET A 79 -2.35 10.32 -1.64
CA MET A 79 -3.25 9.19 -1.49
C MET A 79 -4.70 9.56 -1.77
N LYS A 80 -5.38 8.73 -2.57
CA LYS A 80 -6.82 8.75 -2.76
C LYS A 80 -7.49 7.58 -2.05
N PRO A 81 -8.19 7.81 -0.94
CA PRO A 81 -9.07 6.80 -0.34
C PRO A 81 -10.31 6.56 -1.21
N ALA A 82 -11.01 5.45 -0.97
CA ALA A 82 -12.31 5.23 -1.62
C ALA A 82 -13.31 6.32 -1.22
N GLU A 83 -14.18 6.69 -2.16
CA GLU A 83 -15.16 7.77 -2.01
C GLU A 83 -16.08 7.58 -0.80
N ILE A 84 -16.43 6.33 -0.53
CA ILE A 84 -17.40 5.96 0.52
C ILE A 84 -16.76 5.74 1.90
N THR A 85 -15.42 5.71 1.99
CA THR A 85 -14.70 5.47 3.26
C THR A 85 -13.48 6.37 3.45
N PRO A 86 -13.56 7.70 3.23
CA PRO A 86 -12.39 8.56 3.30
C PRO A 86 -12.01 8.96 4.72
N LEU A 87 -12.95 8.95 5.67
CA LEU A 87 -12.80 9.59 6.98
C LEU A 87 -11.65 9.03 7.82
N SER A 88 -11.44 7.72 7.78
CA SER A 88 -10.33 7.09 8.53
C SER A 88 -8.96 7.47 8.00
N SER A 89 -8.80 7.60 6.68
CA SER A 89 -7.55 8.06 6.07
C SER A 89 -7.29 9.53 6.38
N LEU A 90 -8.32 10.37 6.35
CA LEU A 90 -8.23 11.79 6.75
C LEU A 90 -7.82 11.92 8.21
N LYS A 91 -8.40 11.11 9.11
CA LYS A 91 -8.02 11.14 10.53
C LYS A 91 -6.57 10.70 10.77
N ILE A 92 -6.06 9.74 10.00
CA ILE A 92 -4.63 9.37 10.05
C ILE A 92 -3.76 10.55 9.64
N ALA A 93 -4.10 11.28 8.56
CA ALA A 93 -3.33 12.45 8.13
C ALA A 93 -3.32 13.56 9.19
N GLU A 94 -4.46 13.81 9.84
CA GLU A 94 -4.57 14.75 10.96
C GLU A 94 -3.64 14.35 12.13
N LEU A 95 -3.69 13.07 12.54
CA LEU A 95 -2.83 12.53 13.59
C LEU A 95 -1.34 12.59 13.22
N MET A 96 -0.99 12.41 11.95
CA MET A 96 0.39 12.56 11.48
C MET A 96 0.85 14.02 11.58
N SER A 97 0.00 14.99 11.24
CA SER A 97 0.28 16.42 11.40
C SER A 97 0.47 16.78 12.88
N GLU A 98 -0.43 16.30 13.76
CA GLU A 98 -0.29 16.47 15.22
C GLU A 98 1.01 15.86 15.77
N ALA A 99 1.49 14.76 15.18
CA ALA A 99 2.74 14.10 15.53
C ALA A 99 3.99 14.81 14.96
N GLY A 100 3.83 15.93 14.25
CA GLY A 100 4.93 16.72 13.71
C GLY A 100 5.41 16.29 12.32
N MET A 101 4.61 15.53 11.55
CA MET A 101 4.93 15.25 10.15
C MET A 101 5.01 16.55 9.37
N PRO A 102 6.09 16.82 8.62
CA PRO A 102 6.21 18.05 7.84
C PRO A 102 5.10 18.18 6.78
N ASP A 103 4.65 19.40 6.56
CA ASP A 103 3.65 19.71 5.54
C ASP A 103 4.08 19.23 4.15
N GLY A 104 3.14 18.68 3.40
CA GLY A 104 3.37 18.18 2.05
C GLY A 104 3.96 16.76 1.95
N VAL A 105 4.41 16.15 3.05
CA VAL A 105 4.88 14.76 3.04
C VAL A 105 3.73 13.78 2.83
N VAL A 106 2.59 13.99 3.51
CA VAL A 106 1.37 13.18 3.36
C VAL A 106 0.22 14.05 2.91
N ASN A 107 -0.36 13.73 1.76
CA ASN A 107 -1.47 14.47 1.16
C ASN A 107 -2.61 13.49 0.87
N ILE A 108 -3.76 13.67 1.51
CA ILE A 108 -4.96 12.87 1.26
C ILE A 108 -5.92 13.65 0.37
N ILE A 109 -6.25 13.09 -0.78
CA ILE A 109 -7.13 13.70 -1.78
C ILE A 109 -8.41 12.86 -1.92
N PRO A 110 -9.49 13.19 -1.19
CA PRO A 110 -10.80 12.59 -1.44
C PRO A 110 -11.29 12.95 -2.84
N GLY A 111 -12.01 12.04 -3.47
CA GLY A 111 -12.59 12.29 -4.79
C GLY A 111 -12.95 11.01 -5.53
N LEU A 112 -13.62 11.18 -6.65
CA LEU A 112 -14.05 10.08 -7.50
C LEU A 112 -12.87 9.37 -8.16
N GLY A 113 -12.92 8.04 -8.26
CA GLY A 113 -11.85 7.23 -8.81
C GLY A 113 -11.48 7.60 -10.24
N HIS A 114 -12.50 7.86 -11.07
CA HIS A 114 -12.33 8.25 -12.47
C HIS A 114 -11.90 9.72 -12.67
N VAL A 115 -11.84 10.51 -11.61
CA VAL A 115 -11.33 11.88 -11.63
C VAL A 115 -10.01 11.93 -10.87
N ALA A 116 -10.03 11.99 -9.54
CA ALA A 116 -8.83 12.13 -8.73
C ALA A 116 -7.86 10.94 -8.89
N GLY A 117 -8.41 9.70 -8.96
CA GLY A 117 -7.59 8.50 -9.18
C GLY A 117 -6.91 8.48 -10.53
N GLN A 118 -7.60 8.91 -11.58
CA GLN A 118 -7.05 9.02 -12.93
C GLN A 118 -5.95 10.08 -12.99
N TYR A 119 -6.17 11.27 -12.43
CA TYR A 119 -5.15 12.32 -12.36
C TYR A 119 -3.87 11.85 -11.64
N ILE A 120 -4.01 11.11 -10.53
CA ILE A 120 -2.85 10.52 -9.86
C ILE A 120 -2.13 9.52 -10.78
N ALA A 121 -2.87 8.69 -11.50
CA ALA A 121 -2.28 7.69 -12.40
C ALA A 121 -1.54 8.32 -13.58
N GLU A 122 -2.04 9.42 -14.13
CA GLU A 122 -1.49 10.10 -15.31
C GLU A 122 -0.41 11.14 -14.96
N HIS A 123 -0.37 11.63 -13.71
CA HIS A 123 0.46 12.77 -13.35
C HIS A 123 1.96 12.53 -13.53
N GLU A 124 2.63 13.37 -14.30
CA GLU A 124 4.03 13.21 -14.69
C GLU A 124 5.04 13.21 -13.53
N ARG A 125 4.78 14.00 -12.47
CA ARG A 125 5.64 14.08 -11.27
C ARG A 125 5.44 12.96 -10.25
N ILE A 126 4.54 12.03 -10.49
CA ILE A 126 4.38 10.82 -9.67
C ILE A 126 5.27 9.74 -10.23
N SER A 127 6.25 9.29 -9.43
CA SER A 127 7.27 8.31 -9.83
C SER A 127 6.83 6.86 -9.64
N LYS A 128 5.83 6.62 -8.78
CA LYS A 128 5.23 5.29 -8.53
C LYS A 128 3.76 5.44 -8.21
N ILE A 129 2.96 4.47 -8.65
CA ILE A 129 1.58 4.31 -8.18
C ILE A 129 1.40 2.93 -7.51
N ALA A 130 0.82 2.93 -6.31
CA ALA A 130 0.43 1.74 -5.58
C ALA A 130 -1.09 1.68 -5.49
N PHE A 131 -1.68 0.71 -6.14
CA PHE A 131 -3.13 0.53 -6.26
C PHE A 131 -3.59 -0.79 -5.65
N THR A 132 -4.71 -0.75 -4.95
CA THR A 132 -5.48 -1.95 -4.57
C THR A 132 -6.92 -1.76 -5.01
N GLY A 133 -7.46 -2.72 -5.75
CA GLY A 133 -8.84 -2.67 -6.24
C GLY A 133 -9.12 -3.64 -7.39
N SER A 134 -10.04 -3.26 -8.29
CA SER A 134 -10.45 -4.15 -9.38
C SER A 134 -9.38 -4.33 -10.45
N THR A 135 -9.33 -5.50 -11.05
CA THR A 135 -8.44 -5.82 -12.17
C THR A 135 -8.67 -4.87 -13.37
N ALA A 136 -9.92 -4.49 -13.63
CA ALA A 136 -10.25 -3.54 -14.71
C ALA A 136 -9.60 -2.17 -14.48
N THR A 137 -9.63 -1.65 -13.25
CA THR A 137 -8.96 -0.40 -12.89
C THR A 137 -7.44 -0.56 -12.92
N GLY A 138 -6.91 -1.68 -12.45
CA GLY A 138 -5.47 -1.96 -12.52
C GLY A 138 -4.91 -1.89 -13.94
N ARG A 139 -5.63 -2.43 -14.92
CA ARG A 139 -5.26 -2.32 -16.34
C ARG A 139 -5.19 -0.88 -16.84
N LYS A 140 -6.15 -0.04 -16.44
CA LYS A 140 -6.15 1.40 -16.80
C LYS A 140 -4.94 2.11 -16.18
N ILE A 141 -4.59 1.78 -14.93
CA ILE A 141 -3.41 2.34 -14.27
C ILE A 141 -2.12 1.95 -14.99
N VAL A 142 -1.98 0.69 -15.43
CA VAL A 142 -0.83 0.27 -16.24
C VAL A 142 -0.74 1.06 -17.54
N GLN A 143 -1.86 1.25 -18.23
CA GLN A 143 -1.91 2.05 -19.45
C GLN A 143 -1.51 3.51 -19.19
N ALA A 144 -2.03 4.13 -18.13
CA ALA A 144 -1.68 5.50 -17.74
C ALA A 144 -0.20 5.65 -17.34
N SER A 145 0.39 4.62 -16.75
CA SER A 145 1.80 4.65 -16.32
C SER A 145 2.80 4.74 -17.48
N ALA A 146 2.40 4.40 -18.68
CA ALA A 146 3.25 4.45 -19.87
C ALA A 146 3.71 5.88 -20.20
N GLY A 147 2.95 6.91 -19.82
CA GLY A 147 3.27 8.31 -20.14
C GLY A 147 4.61 8.79 -19.60
N ASN A 148 4.99 8.40 -18.39
CA ASN A 148 6.27 8.74 -17.76
C ASN A 148 7.05 7.53 -17.24
N LEU A 149 6.64 6.31 -17.62
CA LEU A 149 7.25 5.04 -17.22
C LEU A 149 7.30 4.85 -15.68
N LYS A 150 6.34 5.42 -14.95
CA LYS A 150 6.27 5.29 -13.49
C LYS A 150 6.15 3.84 -13.05
N LYS A 151 6.73 3.52 -11.92
CA LYS A 151 6.61 2.19 -11.31
C LYS A 151 5.17 1.93 -10.89
N VAL A 152 4.69 0.71 -11.11
CA VAL A 152 3.33 0.28 -10.76
C VAL A 152 3.39 -0.90 -9.80
N GLN A 153 2.60 -0.83 -8.72
CA GLN A 153 2.35 -1.94 -7.82
C GLN A 153 0.84 -2.14 -7.72
N LEU A 154 0.37 -3.33 -8.05
CA LEU A 154 -1.05 -3.65 -8.13
C LEU A 154 -1.38 -4.82 -7.21
N GLU A 155 -2.39 -4.61 -6.36
CA GLU A 155 -3.07 -5.65 -5.61
C GLU A 155 -4.51 -5.73 -6.13
N LEU A 156 -4.81 -6.81 -6.81
CA LEU A 156 -6.03 -6.94 -7.61
C LEU A 156 -6.93 -8.07 -7.08
N GLY A 157 -8.11 -8.19 -7.67
CA GLY A 157 -9.00 -9.30 -7.38
C GLY A 157 -8.49 -10.63 -7.94
N GLY A 158 -9.00 -11.71 -7.40
CA GLY A 158 -8.65 -13.07 -7.83
C GLY A 158 -9.64 -14.10 -7.31
N LYS A 159 -9.37 -15.35 -7.66
CA LYS A 159 -10.09 -16.56 -7.22
C LYS A 159 -9.06 -17.61 -6.81
N GLY A 160 -8.35 -17.37 -5.69
CA GLY A 160 -7.43 -18.35 -5.12
C GLY A 160 -8.15 -19.62 -4.73
N ALA A 161 -7.55 -20.78 -5.03
CA ALA A 161 -8.10 -22.06 -4.64
C ALA A 161 -7.91 -22.31 -3.14
N ASN A 162 -8.92 -22.90 -2.49
CA ASN A 162 -8.79 -23.49 -1.18
C ASN A 162 -8.68 -25.00 -1.38
N ILE A 163 -7.48 -25.55 -1.11
CA ILE A 163 -7.18 -26.98 -1.38
C ILE A 163 -7.10 -27.72 -0.06
N VAL A 164 -7.93 -28.76 0.07
CA VAL A 164 -7.97 -29.64 1.24
C VAL A 164 -7.58 -31.05 0.79
N PHE A 165 -6.46 -31.58 1.30
CA PHE A 165 -6.02 -32.93 1.01
C PHE A 165 -6.75 -33.95 1.88
N GLU A 166 -6.71 -35.24 1.48
CA GLU A 166 -7.45 -36.34 2.13
C GLU A 166 -7.02 -36.60 3.58
N ASP A 167 -5.78 -36.32 3.91
CA ASP A 167 -5.18 -36.48 5.24
C ASP A 167 -5.36 -35.25 6.15
N ALA A 168 -6.04 -34.20 5.69
CA ALA A 168 -6.26 -32.99 6.47
C ALA A 168 -7.22 -33.24 7.65
N ASN A 169 -7.03 -32.49 8.75
CA ASN A 169 -8.03 -32.45 9.82
C ASN A 169 -9.31 -31.78 9.29
N LEU A 170 -10.36 -32.59 9.07
CA LEU A 170 -11.60 -32.13 8.45
C LEU A 170 -12.26 -30.97 9.20
N MET A 171 -12.29 -31.02 10.55
CA MET A 171 -12.92 -29.95 11.33
C MET A 171 -12.12 -28.63 11.23
N ALA A 172 -10.81 -28.69 11.23
CA ALA A 172 -9.96 -27.53 11.02
C ALA A 172 -10.12 -26.97 9.59
N ALA A 173 -10.22 -27.84 8.58
CA ALA A 173 -10.45 -27.45 7.19
C ALA A 173 -11.81 -26.76 7.00
N VAL A 174 -12.88 -27.32 7.58
CA VAL A 174 -14.25 -26.72 7.54
C VAL A 174 -14.26 -25.34 8.21
N ASN A 175 -13.69 -25.24 9.41
CA ASN A 175 -13.64 -23.97 10.13
C ASN A 175 -12.79 -22.93 9.38
N GLY A 176 -11.65 -23.34 8.82
CA GLY A 176 -10.79 -22.48 8.01
C GLY A 176 -11.47 -21.99 6.74
N ALA A 177 -12.16 -22.90 6.01
CA ALA A 177 -12.91 -22.55 4.81
C ALA A 177 -14.08 -21.61 5.12
N ALA A 178 -14.83 -21.88 6.19
CA ALA A 178 -15.90 -21.00 6.64
C ALA A 178 -15.40 -19.63 7.03
N TRP A 179 -14.32 -19.55 7.79
CA TRP A 179 -13.68 -18.29 8.13
C TRP A 179 -13.21 -17.53 6.89
N ALA A 180 -12.54 -18.20 5.96
CA ALA A 180 -12.00 -17.61 4.74
C ALA A 180 -13.09 -16.99 3.85
N ILE A 181 -14.26 -17.64 3.74
CA ILE A 181 -15.35 -17.15 2.87
C ILE A 181 -16.27 -16.14 3.57
N PHE A 182 -16.51 -16.28 4.87
CA PHE A 182 -17.46 -15.43 5.60
C PHE A 182 -16.80 -14.27 6.35
N HIS A 183 -15.46 -14.26 6.45
CA HIS A 183 -14.74 -13.13 7.04
C HIS A 183 -15.07 -11.85 6.27
N ASN A 184 -15.23 -10.73 7.01
CA ASN A 184 -15.57 -9.42 6.44
C ASN A 184 -16.77 -9.48 5.49
N GLN A 185 -17.84 -10.21 5.91
CA GLN A 185 -19.11 -10.35 5.17
C GLN A 185 -19.01 -11.01 3.80
N GLY A 186 -18.09 -11.92 3.62
CA GLY A 186 -17.96 -12.72 2.40
C GLY A 186 -17.26 -11.99 1.25
N GLN A 187 -16.46 -11.02 1.55
CA GLN A 187 -15.66 -10.33 0.54
C GLN A 187 -14.51 -11.15 0.00
#